data_6c750ded6f7ba06bbceba9f4c34af583
#
_entry.id   6c750ded6f7ba06bbceba9f4c34af583
#
_cell.length_a   1.000
_cell.length_b   1.000
_cell.length_c   1.000
_cell.angle_alpha   90.00
_cell.angle_beta   90.00
_cell.angle_gamma   90.00
#
_symmetry.space_group_name_H-M   'P 1'
#
loop_
_entity.id
_entity.type
_entity.pdbx_description
1 polymer ?
#
loop_
_entity_poly.entity_id
_entity_poly.type
_entity_poly.pdbx_seq_one_letter_code
_entity_poly.pdbx_strand_id
1 'polypeptide(L)'
;MKVYFLKEVAGTARAGEVKEVAAGFARNFLLPQGLAVPADDKMVEQIRQREEATRRRAEKALTDAREVSARLRKLTVTIYAKTGEAGRLFGSVTNADIAQQLKREAGLEIDKRKIAVEPPIKSLGPHEVEIELHPEVTETLRVVVAAK
;
A
#
# COMPACT_ATOMS: atom_id res chain seq x y z
N MET A 1 -36.26 -12.83 -2.87
CA MET A 1 -35.39 -13.45 -1.87
C MET A 1 -33.99 -12.84 -1.97
N LYS A 2 -33.47 -12.36 -0.87
CA LYS A 2 -32.10 -11.83 -0.84
C LYS A 2 -31.11 -12.94 -0.59
N VAL A 3 -30.03 -12.96 -1.38
CA VAL A 3 -28.96 -13.95 -1.26
C VAL A 3 -27.61 -13.25 -1.27
N TYR A 4 -26.66 -13.86 -0.55
CA TYR A 4 -25.27 -13.45 -0.55
C TYR A 4 -24.50 -14.39 -1.45
N PHE A 5 -23.81 -13.83 -2.46
CA PHE A 5 -23.06 -14.61 -3.43
C PHE A 5 -21.68 -15.00 -2.91
N LEU A 6 -21.41 -16.29 -2.83
CA LEU A 6 -20.12 -16.84 -2.43
C LEU A 6 -19.14 -16.89 -3.60
N LYS A 7 -19.67 -17.04 -4.82
CA LYS A 7 -18.92 -17.13 -6.05
C LYS A 7 -19.52 -16.22 -7.10
N GLU A 8 -18.70 -15.83 -8.07
CA GLU A 8 -19.18 -15.04 -9.19
C GLU A 8 -20.15 -15.87 -10.06
N VAL A 9 -21.29 -15.28 -10.39
CA VAL A 9 -22.27 -15.82 -11.32
C VAL A 9 -22.39 -14.89 -12.50
N ALA A 10 -21.94 -15.34 -13.66
CA ALA A 10 -21.93 -14.51 -14.87
C ALA A 10 -23.32 -13.98 -15.22
N GLY A 11 -23.43 -12.68 -15.48
CA GLY A 11 -24.69 -12.01 -15.80
C GLY A 11 -25.61 -11.78 -14.63
N THR A 12 -25.26 -12.19 -13.41
CA THR A 12 -26.11 -12.04 -12.21
C THR A 12 -25.44 -11.21 -11.13
N ALA A 13 -24.32 -11.68 -10.56
CA ALA A 13 -23.62 -10.97 -9.48
C ALA A 13 -22.18 -11.45 -9.34
N ARG A 14 -21.37 -10.66 -8.65
CA ARG A 14 -19.99 -11.00 -8.30
C ARG A 14 -19.95 -11.63 -6.90
N ALA A 15 -18.85 -12.34 -6.60
CA ALA A 15 -18.61 -12.86 -5.26
C ALA A 15 -18.61 -11.72 -4.23
N GLY A 16 -19.31 -11.96 -3.12
CA GLY A 16 -19.41 -10.95 -2.05
C GLY A 16 -20.56 -9.96 -2.17
N GLU A 17 -21.35 -10.02 -3.24
CA GLU A 17 -22.52 -9.17 -3.39
C GLU A 17 -23.76 -9.78 -2.73
N VAL A 18 -24.63 -8.91 -2.21
CA VAL A 18 -25.98 -9.26 -1.79
C VAL A 18 -26.95 -8.71 -2.81
N LYS A 19 -27.79 -9.60 -3.35
CA LYS A 19 -28.74 -9.22 -4.40
C LYS A 19 -30.06 -9.92 -4.19
N GLU A 20 -31.14 -9.24 -4.58
CA GLU A 20 -32.46 -9.84 -4.59
C GLU A 20 -32.68 -10.61 -5.88
N VAL A 21 -33.03 -11.88 -5.78
CA VAL A 21 -33.28 -12.76 -6.90
C VAL A 21 -34.62 -13.46 -6.73
N ALA A 22 -35.14 -14.04 -7.81
CA ALA A 22 -36.35 -14.81 -7.75
C ALA A 22 -36.17 -16.03 -6.83
N ALA A 23 -37.14 -16.31 -5.98
CA ALA A 23 -37.05 -17.41 -5.01
C ALA A 23 -36.80 -18.76 -5.68
N GLY A 24 -37.41 -19.03 -6.82
CA GLY A 24 -37.20 -20.26 -7.59
C GLY A 24 -35.78 -20.39 -8.10
N PHE A 25 -35.19 -19.32 -8.61
CA PHE A 25 -33.81 -19.29 -9.08
C PHE A 25 -32.83 -19.55 -7.92
N ALA A 26 -33.05 -18.90 -6.78
CA ALA A 26 -32.22 -19.11 -5.60
C ALA A 26 -32.28 -20.56 -5.11
N ARG A 27 -33.48 -21.10 -4.93
CA ARG A 27 -33.68 -22.44 -4.38
C ARG A 27 -33.27 -23.56 -5.33
N ASN A 28 -33.50 -23.39 -6.63
CA ASN A 28 -33.26 -24.45 -7.61
C ASN A 28 -31.84 -24.43 -8.18
N PHE A 29 -31.17 -23.29 -8.17
CA PHE A 29 -29.86 -23.14 -8.80
C PHE A 29 -28.79 -22.66 -7.84
N LEU A 30 -28.96 -21.49 -7.22
CA LEU A 30 -27.91 -20.85 -6.42
C LEU A 30 -27.55 -21.63 -5.15
N LEU A 31 -28.54 -22.02 -4.38
CA LEU A 31 -28.33 -22.71 -3.11
C LEU A 31 -27.82 -24.15 -3.29
N PRO A 32 -28.40 -25.01 -4.16
CA PRO A 32 -27.89 -26.34 -4.36
C PRO A 32 -26.47 -26.40 -4.94
N GLN A 33 -26.10 -25.42 -5.76
CA GLN A 33 -24.77 -25.33 -6.38
C GLN A 33 -23.72 -24.74 -5.44
N GLY A 34 -24.13 -24.24 -4.26
CA GLY A 34 -23.21 -23.58 -3.35
C GLY A 34 -22.68 -22.23 -3.85
N LEU A 35 -23.39 -21.59 -4.79
CA LEU A 35 -23.00 -20.31 -5.35
C LEU A 35 -23.38 -19.14 -4.46
N ALA A 36 -24.44 -19.28 -3.68
CA ALA A 36 -24.97 -18.26 -2.79
C ALA A 36 -25.61 -18.88 -1.56
N VAL A 37 -25.81 -18.06 -0.54
CA VAL A 37 -26.52 -18.44 0.69
C VAL A 37 -27.64 -17.46 0.96
N PRO A 38 -28.72 -17.85 1.66
CA PRO A 38 -29.78 -16.90 2.03
C PRO A 38 -29.20 -15.78 2.90
N ALA A 39 -29.59 -14.54 2.60
CA ALA A 39 -29.17 -13.36 3.35
C ALA A 39 -30.38 -12.74 4.04
N ASP A 40 -30.32 -12.60 5.37
CA ASP A 40 -31.30 -11.84 6.13
C ASP A 40 -30.85 -10.37 6.31
N ASP A 41 -31.72 -9.54 6.85
CA ASP A 41 -31.41 -8.11 7.04
C ASP A 41 -30.21 -7.89 7.97
N LYS A 42 -30.07 -8.73 8.97
CA LYS A 42 -28.94 -8.66 9.90
C LYS A 42 -27.61 -8.97 9.19
N MET A 43 -27.60 -9.97 8.34
CA MET A 43 -26.43 -10.35 7.55
C MET A 43 -26.06 -9.24 6.56
N VAL A 44 -27.05 -8.66 5.89
CA VAL A 44 -26.86 -7.53 4.97
C VAL A 44 -26.24 -6.34 5.69
N GLU A 45 -26.72 -6.00 6.87
CA GLU A 45 -26.18 -4.90 7.67
C GLU A 45 -24.73 -5.16 8.12
N GLN A 46 -24.41 -6.39 8.53
CA GLN A 46 -23.04 -6.75 8.89
C GLN A 46 -22.08 -6.62 7.70
N ILE A 47 -22.49 -7.06 6.53
CA ILE A 47 -21.69 -6.94 5.31
C ILE A 47 -21.46 -5.47 4.96
N ARG A 48 -22.49 -4.66 5.02
CA ARG A 48 -22.40 -3.21 4.76
C ARG A 48 -21.43 -2.53 5.71
N GLN A 49 -21.48 -2.85 6.99
CA GLN A 49 -20.56 -2.30 7.98
C GLN A 49 -19.12 -2.70 7.72
N ARG A 50 -18.88 -3.96 7.33
CA ARG A 50 -17.53 -4.43 6.99
C ARG A 50 -16.99 -3.72 5.75
N GLU A 51 -17.80 -3.56 4.73
CA GLU A 51 -17.40 -2.86 3.51
C GLU A 51 -17.06 -1.39 3.78
N GLU A 52 -17.88 -0.71 4.59
CA GLU A 52 -17.61 0.67 5.00
C GLU A 52 -16.32 0.78 5.80
N ALA A 53 -16.08 -0.14 6.75
CA ALA A 53 -14.85 -0.14 7.54
C ALA A 53 -13.63 -0.36 6.66
N THR A 54 -13.71 -1.28 5.69
CA THR A 54 -12.62 -1.53 4.74
C THR A 54 -12.34 -0.30 3.87
N ARG A 55 -13.40 0.34 3.38
CA ARG A 55 -13.27 1.56 2.58
C ARG A 55 -12.62 2.70 3.39
N ARG A 56 -13.06 2.91 4.63
CA ARG A 56 -12.48 3.95 5.51
C ARG A 56 -11.00 3.70 5.78
N ARG A 57 -10.61 2.45 5.99
CA ARG A 57 -9.19 2.09 6.18
C ARG A 57 -8.37 2.36 4.94
N ALA A 58 -8.90 2.02 3.76
CA ALA A 58 -8.22 2.29 2.49
C ALA A 58 -8.08 3.79 2.24
N GLU A 59 -9.12 4.57 2.47
CA GLU A 59 -9.08 6.03 2.33
C GLU A 59 -8.09 6.67 3.30
N LYS A 60 -8.08 6.21 4.55
CA LYS A 60 -7.15 6.70 5.56
C LYS A 60 -5.70 6.37 5.19
N ALA A 61 -5.44 5.14 4.75
CA ALA A 61 -4.11 4.74 4.30
C ALA A 61 -3.62 5.62 3.14
N LEU A 62 -4.49 5.92 2.18
CA LEU A 62 -4.17 6.80 1.07
C LEU A 62 -3.90 8.24 1.53
N THR A 63 -4.71 8.78 2.43
CA THR A 63 -4.53 10.12 2.99
C THR A 63 -3.23 10.20 3.77
N ASP A 64 -2.94 9.23 4.62
CA ASP A 64 -1.70 9.18 5.39
C ASP A 64 -0.47 9.11 4.45
N ALA A 65 -0.56 8.31 3.39
CA ALA A 65 0.51 8.22 2.39
C ALA A 65 0.75 9.56 1.68
N ARG A 66 -0.29 10.29 1.35
CA ARG A 66 -0.19 11.63 0.74
C ARG A 66 0.45 12.66 1.68
N GLU A 67 0.12 12.60 2.96
CA GLU A 67 0.74 13.47 3.97
C GLU A 67 2.24 13.21 4.09
N VAL A 68 2.63 11.94 4.16
CA VAL A 68 4.05 11.56 4.19
C VAL A 68 4.75 11.97 2.90
N SER A 69 4.11 11.78 1.75
CA SER A 69 4.63 12.23 0.45
C SER A 69 4.92 13.73 0.45
N ALA A 70 4.00 14.55 0.95
CA ALA A 70 4.19 15.99 1.04
C ALA A 70 5.38 16.36 1.94
N ARG A 71 5.59 15.63 3.03
CA ARG A 71 6.76 15.82 3.90
C ARG A 71 8.06 15.45 3.19
N LEU A 72 8.07 14.32 2.48
CA LEU A 72 9.26 13.84 1.77
C LEU A 72 9.72 14.78 0.68
N ARG A 73 8.80 15.46 0.00
CA ARG A 73 9.14 16.47 -1.02
C ARG A 73 9.98 17.62 -0.48
N LYS A 74 9.77 17.97 0.77
CA LYS A 74 10.45 19.09 1.43
C LYS A 74 11.71 18.65 2.17
N LEU A 75 11.91 17.34 2.33
CA LEU A 75 13.03 16.80 3.07
C LEU A 75 14.22 16.53 2.16
N THR A 76 15.41 16.83 2.70
CA THR A 76 16.67 16.36 2.14
C THR A 76 17.36 15.57 3.24
N VAL A 77 17.63 14.30 2.98
CA VAL A 77 18.28 13.42 3.93
C VAL A 77 19.77 13.39 3.64
N THR A 78 20.59 13.65 4.65
CA THR A 78 22.05 13.57 4.53
C THR A 78 22.54 12.27 5.14
N ILE A 79 23.27 11.49 4.37
CA ILE A 79 23.88 10.25 4.81
C ILE A 79 25.39 10.40 4.79
N TYR A 80 26.03 10.11 5.92
CA TYR A 80 27.47 10.12 6.02
C TYR A 80 28.04 8.74 5.76
N ALA A 81 28.95 8.65 4.83
CA ALA A 81 29.59 7.39 4.45
C ALA A 81 31.10 7.55 4.32
N LYS A 82 31.84 6.49 4.60
CA LYS A 82 33.29 6.48 4.41
C LYS A 82 33.61 6.49 2.92
N THR A 83 34.52 7.37 2.52
CA THR A 83 34.95 7.50 1.14
C THR A 83 36.35 6.99 0.92
N GLY A 84 36.58 6.40 -0.26
CA GLY A 84 37.87 6.06 -0.77
C GLY A 84 38.39 7.13 -1.72
N GLU A 85 39.34 6.76 -2.57
CA GLU A 85 39.90 7.66 -3.60
C GLU A 85 38.84 8.09 -4.62
N ALA A 86 39.00 9.29 -5.16
CA ALA A 86 38.14 9.85 -6.21
C ALA A 86 36.67 10.05 -5.81
N GLY A 87 36.36 10.20 -4.52
CA GLY A 87 35.00 10.43 -4.05
C GLY A 87 34.08 9.19 -4.10
N ARG A 88 34.65 8.02 -4.31
CA ARG A 88 33.88 6.79 -4.29
C ARG A 88 33.70 6.28 -2.87
N LEU A 89 32.56 5.68 -2.57
CA LEU A 89 32.30 5.07 -1.27
C LEU A 89 32.98 3.69 -1.16
N PHE A 90 33.44 3.35 0.04
CA PHE A 90 33.97 2.00 0.30
C PHE A 90 32.89 0.93 0.22
N GLY A 91 31.64 1.29 0.40
CA GLY A 91 30.49 0.43 0.22
C GLY A 91 29.41 1.18 -0.51
N SER A 92 28.22 0.63 -0.58
CA SER A 92 27.07 1.29 -1.15
C SER A 92 26.10 1.74 -0.06
N VAL A 93 25.39 2.82 -0.31
CA VAL A 93 24.27 3.21 0.53
C VAL A 93 23.07 2.35 0.15
N THR A 94 22.53 1.63 1.12
CA THR A 94 21.41 0.72 0.90
C THR A 94 20.09 1.33 1.31
N ASN A 95 18.99 0.70 0.90
CA ASN A 95 17.65 1.10 1.32
C ASN A 95 17.48 1.07 2.85
N ALA A 96 18.16 0.13 3.53
CA ALA A 96 18.13 0.06 4.99
C ALA A 96 18.78 1.29 5.63
N ASP A 97 19.88 1.79 5.07
CA ASP A 97 20.55 3.00 5.54
C ASP A 97 19.66 4.23 5.40
N ILE A 98 18.97 4.34 4.29
CA ILE A 98 18.04 5.45 4.03
C ILE A 98 16.85 5.37 5.00
N ALA A 99 16.28 4.20 5.20
CA ALA A 99 15.16 4.00 6.14
C ALA A 99 15.55 4.38 7.57
N GLN A 100 16.75 3.99 8.00
CA GLN A 100 17.26 4.32 9.32
C GLN A 100 17.48 5.82 9.48
N GLN A 101 18.03 6.47 8.46
CA GLN A 101 18.28 7.91 8.50
C GLN A 101 16.97 8.72 8.49
N LEU A 102 15.97 8.30 7.73
CA LEU A 102 14.64 8.90 7.74
C LEU A 102 14.02 8.84 9.14
N LYS A 103 14.17 7.73 9.82
CA LYS A 103 13.68 7.58 11.19
C LYS A 103 14.39 8.53 12.16
N ARG A 104 15.70 8.73 12.00
CA ARG A 104 16.47 9.62 12.86
C ARG A 104 16.19 11.09 12.60
N GLU A 105 16.17 11.52 11.34
CA GLU A 105 16.02 12.93 10.99
C GLU A 105 14.58 13.41 10.96
N ALA A 106 13.67 12.60 10.45
CA ALA A 106 12.29 13.00 10.24
C ALA A 106 11.29 12.27 11.13
N GLY A 107 11.72 11.26 11.87
CA GLY A 107 10.82 10.43 12.68
C GLY A 107 9.87 9.59 11.87
N LEU A 108 10.15 9.41 10.57
CA LEU A 108 9.31 8.61 9.67
C LEU A 108 9.80 7.17 9.62
N GLU A 109 8.92 6.26 10.00
CA GLU A 109 9.19 4.82 9.86
C GLU A 109 8.71 4.36 8.49
N ILE A 110 9.67 4.06 7.61
CA ILE A 110 9.38 3.55 6.27
C ILE A 110 10.10 2.20 6.11
N ASP A 111 9.38 1.21 5.63
CA ASP A 111 9.96 -0.11 5.37
C ASP A 111 11.00 0.01 4.25
N LYS A 112 12.18 -0.55 4.48
CA LYS A 112 13.26 -0.59 3.49
C LYS A 112 12.85 -1.19 2.15
N ARG A 113 11.87 -2.10 2.17
CA ARG A 113 11.35 -2.74 0.95
C ARG A 113 10.61 -1.76 0.04
N LYS A 114 10.13 -0.68 0.60
CA LYS A 114 9.42 0.38 -0.14
C LYS A 114 10.34 1.42 -0.74
N ILE A 115 11.62 1.37 -0.38
CA ILE A 115 12.64 2.30 -0.89
C ILE A 115 13.39 1.64 -2.02
N ALA A 116 13.26 2.19 -3.21
CA ALA A 116 13.97 1.70 -4.40
C ALA A 116 15.26 2.49 -4.60
N VAL A 117 16.39 1.83 -4.42
CA VAL A 117 17.72 2.42 -4.63
C VAL A 117 18.36 1.73 -5.84
N GLU A 118 18.01 2.24 -7.03
CA GLU A 118 18.59 1.76 -8.29
C GLU A 118 19.00 2.95 -9.18
N PRO A 119 20.26 3.03 -9.62
CA PRO A 119 21.39 2.16 -9.24
C PRO A 119 21.82 2.41 -7.78
N PRO A 120 22.57 1.44 -7.16
CA PRO A 120 23.08 1.62 -5.80
C PRO A 120 23.95 2.88 -5.70
N ILE A 121 23.82 3.60 -4.60
CA ILE A 121 24.58 4.82 -4.37
C ILE A 121 26.00 4.46 -3.96
N LYS A 122 26.97 4.81 -4.79
CA LYS A 122 28.39 4.53 -4.57
C LYS A 122 29.28 5.77 -4.62
N SER A 123 28.72 6.94 -4.78
CA SER A 123 29.45 8.19 -4.89
C SER A 123 28.87 9.27 -3.98
N LEU A 124 29.67 10.28 -3.68
CA LEU A 124 29.24 11.46 -2.94
C LEU A 124 28.34 12.33 -3.81
N GLY A 125 27.49 13.12 -3.17
CA GLY A 125 26.66 14.10 -3.81
C GLY A 125 25.17 13.82 -3.70
N PRO A 126 24.33 14.62 -4.39
CA PRO A 126 22.90 14.42 -4.36
C PRO A 126 22.47 13.24 -5.20
N HIS A 127 21.56 12.46 -4.65
CA HIS A 127 20.93 11.32 -5.31
C HIS A 127 19.44 11.36 -5.07
N GLU A 128 18.67 10.78 -5.96
CA GLU A 128 17.24 10.67 -5.82
C GLU A 128 16.84 9.20 -5.67
N VAL A 129 15.98 8.91 -4.71
CA VAL A 129 15.45 7.56 -4.49
C VAL A 129 13.93 7.61 -4.50
N GLU A 130 13.32 6.58 -5.04
CA GLU A 130 11.87 6.47 -5.06
C GLU A 130 11.40 5.70 -3.83
N ILE A 131 10.35 6.22 -3.19
CA ILE A 131 9.71 5.59 -2.05
C ILE A 131 8.25 5.32 -2.40
N GLU A 132 7.86 4.06 -2.35
CA GLU A 132 6.48 3.65 -2.55
C GLU A 132 5.77 3.68 -1.19
N LEU A 133 4.93 4.68 -0.98
CA LEU A 133 4.16 4.85 0.26
C LEU A 133 2.84 4.10 0.21
N HIS A 134 2.28 3.97 -0.98
CA HIS A 134 1.02 3.31 -1.26
C HIS A 134 1.06 2.88 -2.73
N PRO A 135 0.35 1.85 -3.17
CA PRO A 135 0.33 1.48 -4.59
C PRO A 135 -0.02 2.62 -5.54
N GLU A 136 -0.78 3.61 -5.06
CA GLU A 136 -1.14 4.81 -5.80
C GLU A 136 -0.27 6.04 -5.50
N VAL A 137 0.60 5.97 -4.49
CA VAL A 137 1.43 7.10 -4.06
C VAL A 137 2.89 6.70 -4.02
N THR A 138 3.66 7.25 -4.94
CA THR A 138 5.12 7.11 -5.01
C THR A 138 5.73 8.49 -4.94
N GLU A 139 6.77 8.68 -4.13
CA GLU A 139 7.45 9.95 -3.98
C GLU A 139 8.95 9.80 -4.16
N THR A 140 9.60 10.83 -4.70
CA THR A 140 11.04 10.90 -4.83
C THR A 140 11.64 11.64 -3.65
N LEU A 141 12.57 10.99 -2.94
CA LEU A 141 13.31 11.56 -1.84
C LEU A 141 14.70 11.99 -2.31
N ARG A 142 15.08 13.20 -1.97
CA ARG A 142 16.46 13.66 -2.22
C ARG A 142 17.37 13.23 -1.10
N VAL A 143 18.41 12.48 -1.46
CA VAL A 143 19.42 11.98 -0.53
C VAL A 143 20.77 12.61 -0.91
N VAL A 144 21.41 13.23 0.05
CA VAL A 144 22.78 13.77 -0.13
C VAL A 144 23.75 12.90 0.64
N VAL A 145 24.75 12.38 -0.07
CA VAL A 145 25.80 11.56 0.55
C VAL A 145 27.02 12.44 0.78
N ALA A 146 27.41 12.55 2.03
CA ALA A 146 28.58 13.31 2.46
C ALA A 146 29.70 12.41 2.98
N ALA A 147 30.91 12.89 2.93
CA ALA A 147 32.08 12.19 3.51
C ALA A 147 31.99 12.19 5.04
N LYS A 148 32.29 11.03 5.62
CA LYS A 148 32.29 10.88 7.07
C LYS A 148 33.63 11.35 7.68
#